data_bbbd78ba9a5ccb755ffc2357fb3aa410
#
_entry.id   bbbd78ba9a5ccb755ffc2357fb3aa410
#
_cell.length_a   1.000
_cell.length_b   1.000
_cell.length_c   1.000
_cell.angle_alpha   90.00
_cell.angle_beta   90.00
_cell.angle_gamma   90.00
#
_symmetry.space_group_name_H-M   'P 1'
#
loop_
_entity.id
_entity.type
_entity.pdbx_description
1 polymer ?
#
loop_
_entity_poly.entity_id
_entity_poly.type
_entity_poly.pdbx_seq_one_letter_code
_entity_poly.pdbx_strand_id
1 'polypeptide(L)'
;MDDSKLRVLLTAVQCGSFGKAAAQLGYTQSAMTHLVSKLEAELGCTLLLRSSKGVRLSEEGERLLPYIHGVITACDALRQEAEAQGEAHSHALRIGCFASIARAQLPELLRKFRKQHPEIKVDVLVQGSELAAALEEDRIQVAIVDENCARGFQWTPLTDAPLVAVTPLDFPWTEETISLARLMQEPFLSCPEQYVEQYLPADTPRLEVTASDDGAILSMVAGGLGVSVLSAYSLAGYENQVRVIPLDQPLSRRLGVAVKAMP
;
A
#
# COMPACT_ATOMS: atom_id res chain seq x y z
N MET A 1 -14.52 21.26 12.26
CA MET A 1 -13.41 20.35 12.73
C MET A 1 -12.16 20.73 11.98
N ASP A 2 -11.02 20.86 12.66
CA ASP A 2 -9.73 21.28 12.11
C ASP A 2 -8.73 20.12 12.29
N ASP A 3 -7.98 19.75 11.26
CA ASP A 3 -7.02 18.64 11.30
C ASP A 3 -5.88 18.88 12.30
N SER A 4 -5.59 20.13 12.64
CA SER A 4 -4.61 20.45 13.68
C SER A 4 -4.96 19.82 15.04
N LYS A 5 -6.25 19.79 15.39
CA LYS A 5 -6.73 19.16 16.63
C LYS A 5 -6.56 17.63 16.59
N LEU A 6 -6.78 17.01 15.42
CA LEU A 6 -6.59 15.58 15.22
C LEU A 6 -5.10 15.20 15.35
N ARG A 7 -4.19 16.02 14.81
CA ARG A 7 -2.73 15.83 14.95
C ARG A 7 -2.27 15.97 16.38
N VAL A 8 -2.78 16.98 17.07
CA VAL A 8 -2.53 17.21 18.51
C VAL A 8 -2.96 16.00 19.34
N LEU A 9 -4.13 15.43 19.07
CA LEU A 9 -4.63 14.21 19.71
C LEU A 9 -3.66 13.03 19.48
N LEU A 10 -3.29 12.74 18.23
CA LEU A 10 -2.40 11.63 17.90
C LEU A 10 -1.02 11.79 18.53
N THR A 11 -0.45 12.98 18.50
CA THR A 11 0.86 13.25 19.12
C THR A 11 0.79 13.06 20.63
N ALA A 12 -0.32 13.47 21.28
CA ALA A 12 -0.50 13.26 22.72
C ALA A 12 -0.54 11.77 23.09
N VAL A 13 -1.18 10.95 22.25
CA VAL A 13 -1.24 9.47 22.40
C VAL A 13 0.14 8.86 22.19
N GLN A 14 0.83 9.20 21.10
CA GLN A 14 2.17 8.68 20.78
C GLN A 14 3.20 8.99 21.86
N CYS A 15 3.16 10.22 22.39
CA CYS A 15 4.06 10.63 23.48
C CYS A 15 3.63 10.09 24.86
N GLY A 16 2.40 9.59 24.99
CA GLY A 16 1.81 9.18 26.26
C GLY A 16 1.67 10.33 27.29
N SER A 17 1.86 11.58 26.86
CA SER A 17 1.92 12.74 27.74
C SER A 17 1.67 14.05 27.00
N PHE A 18 0.77 14.87 27.50
CA PHE A 18 0.53 16.21 26.96
C PHE A 18 1.75 17.13 27.07
N GLY A 19 2.56 17.00 28.13
CA GLY A 19 3.77 17.81 28.29
C GLY A 19 4.84 17.50 27.24
N LYS A 20 5.10 16.21 26.98
CA LYS A 20 6.03 15.78 25.93
C LYS A 20 5.54 16.19 24.54
N ALA A 21 4.27 15.94 24.26
CA ALA A 21 3.65 16.31 22.98
C ALA A 21 3.64 17.83 22.76
N ALA A 22 3.41 18.63 23.79
CA ALA A 22 3.48 20.08 23.73
C ALA A 22 4.89 20.58 23.35
N ALA A 23 5.91 20.01 23.98
CA ALA A 23 7.30 20.32 23.64
C ALA A 23 7.65 19.98 22.19
N GLN A 24 7.14 18.85 21.68
CA GLN A 24 7.37 18.41 20.30
C GLN A 24 6.68 19.29 19.26
N LEU A 25 5.47 19.79 19.57
CA LEU A 25 4.66 20.58 18.63
C LEU A 25 4.81 22.10 18.82
N GLY A 26 5.61 22.56 19.77
CA GLY A 26 5.78 23.98 20.06
C GLY A 26 4.56 24.64 20.73
N TYR A 27 3.72 23.85 21.41
CA TYR A 27 2.56 24.34 22.17
C TYR A 27 2.85 24.37 23.68
N THR A 28 1.98 25.05 24.43
CA THR A 28 1.89 24.86 25.86
C THR A 28 1.01 23.65 26.19
N GLN A 29 1.24 22.99 27.32
CA GLN A 29 0.42 21.88 27.76
C GLN A 29 -1.06 22.25 27.92
N SER A 30 -1.36 23.48 28.37
CA SER A 30 -2.72 24.02 28.50
C SER A 30 -3.39 24.19 27.14
N ALA A 31 -2.66 24.68 26.12
CA ALA A 31 -3.19 24.82 24.76
C ALA A 31 -3.53 23.45 24.15
N MET A 32 -2.64 22.47 24.29
CA MET A 32 -2.90 21.10 23.84
C MET A 32 -4.15 20.50 24.51
N THR A 33 -4.27 20.66 25.82
CA THR A 33 -5.43 20.20 26.59
C THR A 33 -6.71 20.84 26.08
N HIS A 34 -6.69 22.17 25.83
CA HIS A 34 -7.84 22.88 25.30
C HIS A 34 -8.26 22.41 23.89
N LEU A 35 -7.28 22.20 22.99
CA LEU A 35 -7.51 21.73 21.63
C LEU A 35 -8.17 20.35 21.61
N VAL A 36 -7.70 19.42 22.45
CA VAL A 36 -8.30 18.08 22.55
C VAL A 36 -9.69 18.16 23.17
N SER A 37 -9.88 18.92 24.26
CA SER A 37 -11.22 19.05 24.86
C SER A 37 -12.24 19.70 23.90
N LYS A 38 -11.79 20.64 23.06
CA LYS A 38 -12.64 21.21 22.01
C LYS A 38 -12.99 20.20 20.93
N LEU A 39 -12.05 19.32 20.55
CA LEU A 39 -12.30 18.24 19.60
C LEU A 39 -13.31 17.22 20.18
N GLU A 40 -13.15 16.82 21.43
CA GLU A 40 -14.08 15.92 22.15
C GLU A 40 -15.49 16.51 22.21
N ALA A 41 -15.59 17.81 22.50
CA ALA A 41 -16.88 18.53 22.50
C ALA A 41 -17.51 18.59 21.08
N GLU A 42 -16.72 18.79 20.03
CA GLU A 42 -17.19 18.79 18.64
C GLU A 42 -17.69 17.41 18.19
N LEU A 43 -17.07 16.33 18.66
CA LEU A 43 -17.45 14.96 18.33
C LEU A 43 -18.47 14.34 19.29
N GLY A 44 -18.72 15.00 20.42
CA GLY A 44 -19.68 14.55 21.42
C GLY A 44 -19.25 13.30 22.20
N CYS A 45 -17.96 12.97 22.21
CA CYS A 45 -17.43 11.80 22.90
C CYS A 45 -16.03 12.07 23.48
N THR A 46 -15.65 11.28 24.49
CA THR A 46 -14.31 11.33 25.09
C THR A 46 -13.35 10.49 24.24
N LEU A 47 -12.26 11.08 23.78
CA LEU A 47 -11.25 10.41 22.96
C LEU A 47 -10.05 9.95 23.76
N LEU A 48 -9.72 10.66 24.86
CA LEU A 48 -8.53 10.37 25.68
C LEU A 48 -8.89 10.08 27.14
N LEU A 49 -8.27 9.04 27.67
CA LEU A 49 -8.22 8.76 29.09
C LEU A 49 -6.92 9.32 29.68
N ARG A 50 -7.05 10.07 30.78
CA ARG A 50 -5.92 10.67 31.52
C ARG A 50 -5.77 9.95 32.85
N SER A 51 -4.57 9.51 33.17
CA SER A 51 -4.26 8.87 34.45
C SER A 51 -2.87 9.23 34.91
N SER A 52 -2.49 8.81 36.12
CA SER A 52 -1.11 8.93 36.62
C SER A 52 -0.09 8.15 35.77
N LYS A 53 -0.58 7.19 34.95
CA LYS A 53 0.26 6.43 34.00
C LYS A 53 0.41 7.10 32.64
N GLY A 54 -0.23 8.24 32.42
CA GLY A 54 -0.15 9.01 31.17
C GLY A 54 -1.49 9.17 30.43
N VAL A 55 -1.38 9.39 29.12
CA VAL A 55 -2.48 9.63 28.19
C VAL A 55 -2.61 8.44 27.25
N ARG A 56 -3.83 7.91 27.10
CA ARG A 56 -4.16 6.84 26.15
C ARG A 56 -5.53 7.09 25.52
N LEU A 57 -5.83 6.43 24.41
CA LEU A 57 -7.16 6.47 23.81
C LEU A 57 -8.21 5.86 24.76
N SER A 58 -9.42 6.38 24.67
CA SER A 58 -10.63 5.74 25.19
C SER A 58 -11.09 4.65 24.20
N GLU A 59 -12.10 3.89 24.54
CA GLU A 59 -12.74 2.93 23.63
C GLU A 59 -13.32 3.62 22.39
N GLU A 60 -13.97 4.77 22.57
CA GLU A 60 -14.45 5.61 21.48
C GLU A 60 -13.30 6.14 20.63
N GLY A 61 -12.21 6.56 21.26
CA GLY A 61 -11.00 7.02 20.59
C GLY A 61 -10.38 5.95 19.70
N GLU A 62 -10.29 4.69 20.19
CA GLU A 62 -9.81 3.57 19.40
C GLU A 62 -10.71 3.26 18.20
N ARG A 63 -12.03 3.28 18.37
CA ARG A 63 -12.97 3.07 17.25
C ARG A 63 -12.91 4.17 16.20
N LEU A 64 -12.64 5.43 16.60
CA LEU A 64 -12.55 6.57 15.70
C LEU A 64 -11.16 6.74 15.08
N LEU A 65 -10.13 6.07 15.58
CA LEU A 65 -8.74 6.21 15.14
C LEU A 65 -8.55 6.02 13.61
N PRO A 66 -9.15 5.00 12.95
CA PRO A 66 -9.02 4.83 11.51
C PRO A 66 -9.58 6.03 10.71
N TYR A 67 -10.71 6.58 11.16
CA TYR A 67 -11.32 7.76 10.52
C TYR A 67 -10.50 9.02 10.74
N ILE A 68 -9.89 9.18 11.92
CA ILE A 68 -8.98 10.29 12.23
C ILE A 68 -7.76 10.25 11.29
N HIS A 69 -7.16 9.09 11.09
CA HIS A 69 -6.08 8.91 10.11
C HIS A 69 -6.53 9.24 8.69
N GLY A 70 -7.71 8.78 8.28
CA GLY A 70 -8.28 9.08 6.96
C GLY A 70 -8.44 10.59 6.72
N VAL A 71 -8.96 11.34 7.69
CA VAL A 71 -9.09 12.81 7.58
C VAL A 71 -7.73 13.49 7.47
N ILE A 72 -6.75 13.10 8.29
CA ILE A 72 -5.40 13.67 8.22
C ILE A 72 -4.77 13.41 6.86
N THR A 73 -4.86 12.18 6.36
CA THR A 73 -4.34 11.80 5.03
C THR A 73 -5.00 12.61 3.91
N ALA A 74 -6.32 12.80 3.95
CA ALA A 74 -7.04 13.62 2.98
C ALA A 74 -6.62 15.10 3.05
N CYS A 75 -6.42 15.64 4.26
CA CYS A 75 -5.94 17.02 4.44
C CYS A 75 -4.50 17.19 3.92
N ASP A 76 -3.63 16.18 4.11
CA ASP A 76 -2.27 16.22 3.58
C ASP A 76 -2.26 16.14 2.06
N ALA A 77 -3.09 15.28 1.48
CA ALA A 77 -3.27 15.21 0.02
C ALA A 77 -3.77 16.54 -0.56
N LEU A 78 -4.75 17.17 0.10
CA LEU A 78 -5.25 18.50 -0.31
C LEU A 78 -4.15 19.58 -0.25
N ARG A 79 -3.32 19.59 0.80
CA ARG A 79 -2.20 20.54 0.91
C ARG A 79 -1.17 20.30 -0.18
N GLN A 80 -0.79 19.05 -0.40
CA GLN A 80 0.14 18.67 -1.47
C GLN A 80 -0.37 19.10 -2.85
N GLU A 81 -1.67 18.90 -3.12
CA GLU A 81 -2.27 19.33 -4.37
C GLU A 81 -2.32 20.86 -4.50
N ALA A 82 -2.64 21.58 -3.43
CA ALA A 82 -2.63 23.05 -3.42
C ALA A 82 -1.22 23.62 -3.60
N GLU A 83 -0.21 23.00 -3.01
CA GLU A 83 1.21 23.36 -3.18
C GLU A 83 1.68 23.05 -4.61
N ALA A 84 1.27 21.91 -5.19
CA ALA A 84 1.56 21.56 -6.57
C ALA A 84 0.96 22.54 -7.58
N GLN A 85 -0.20 23.15 -7.29
CA GLN A 85 -0.79 24.22 -8.11
C GLN A 85 -0.06 25.56 -7.95
N GLY A 86 0.56 25.83 -6.77
CA GLY A 86 1.33 27.06 -6.53
C GLY A 86 2.70 27.06 -7.22
N GLU A 87 3.33 25.90 -7.37
CA GLU A 87 4.51 25.67 -8.20
C GLU A 87 4.07 25.36 -9.64
N ALA A 88 3.57 26.37 -10.35
CA ALA A 88 3.24 26.27 -11.75
C ALA A 88 4.41 25.64 -12.52
N HIS A 89 4.19 24.41 -12.99
CA HIS A 89 5.07 23.65 -13.87
C HIS A 89 6.39 23.13 -13.24
N SER A 90 6.32 22.45 -12.14
CA SER A 90 7.34 21.45 -11.86
C SER A 90 7.22 20.38 -12.97
N HIS A 91 8.23 20.28 -13.84
CA HIS A 91 8.34 19.25 -14.87
C HIS A 91 8.60 17.86 -14.26
N ALA A 92 7.92 17.53 -13.17
CA ALA A 92 8.02 16.23 -12.53
C ALA A 92 7.10 15.24 -13.25
N LEU A 93 7.69 14.15 -13.73
CA LEU A 93 6.95 13.00 -14.21
C LEU A 93 6.51 12.17 -12.99
N ARG A 94 5.23 12.08 -12.72
CA ARG A 94 4.66 11.29 -11.63
C ARG A 94 4.19 9.95 -12.16
N ILE A 95 4.84 8.87 -11.71
CA ILE A 95 4.60 7.50 -12.15
C ILE A 95 3.98 6.71 -11.01
N GLY A 96 2.88 6.00 -11.27
CA GLY A 96 2.32 5.01 -10.36
C GLY A 96 2.71 3.58 -10.76
N CYS A 97 2.96 2.70 -9.81
CA CYS A 97 3.16 1.29 -10.11
C CYS A 97 2.88 0.39 -8.90
N PHE A 98 2.68 -0.90 -9.17
CA PHE A 98 2.65 -1.92 -8.12
C PHE A 98 4.00 -2.10 -7.44
N ALA A 99 3.98 -2.54 -6.17
CA ALA A 99 5.19 -2.78 -5.38
C ALA A 99 6.13 -3.80 -6.04
N SER A 100 5.61 -4.82 -6.70
CA SER A 100 6.38 -5.80 -7.46
C SER A 100 7.18 -5.16 -8.59
N ILE A 101 6.59 -4.22 -9.33
CA ILE A 101 7.25 -3.46 -10.39
C ILE A 101 8.30 -2.52 -9.81
N ALA A 102 7.95 -1.83 -8.71
CA ALA A 102 8.87 -0.91 -8.02
C ALA A 102 10.14 -1.61 -7.55
N ARG A 103 10.05 -2.88 -7.13
CA ARG A 103 11.21 -3.67 -6.69
C ARG A 103 11.99 -4.27 -7.85
N ALA A 104 11.30 -4.86 -8.83
CA ALA A 104 11.97 -5.69 -9.86
C ALA A 104 12.46 -4.87 -11.07
N GLN A 105 11.66 -3.98 -11.61
CA GLN A 105 11.91 -3.38 -12.93
C GLN A 105 12.14 -1.87 -12.91
N LEU A 106 11.41 -1.16 -12.07
CA LEU A 106 11.44 0.31 -12.05
C LEU A 106 12.84 0.89 -11.76
N PRO A 107 13.70 0.31 -10.89
CA PRO A 107 15.02 0.87 -10.63
C PRO A 107 15.89 0.97 -11.87
N GLU A 108 15.90 -0.07 -12.71
CA GLU A 108 16.68 -0.07 -13.94
C GLU A 108 16.08 0.89 -14.98
N LEU A 109 14.76 0.91 -15.11
CA LEU A 109 14.05 1.83 -15.99
C LEU A 109 14.35 3.29 -15.63
N LEU A 110 14.23 3.66 -14.36
CA LEU A 110 14.52 5.01 -13.88
C LEU A 110 15.99 5.38 -14.03
N ARG A 111 16.90 4.44 -13.82
CA ARG A 111 18.33 4.67 -14.05
C ARG A 111 18.63 5.03 -15.51
N LYS A 112 17.98 4.33 -16.46
CA LYS A 112 18.10 4.63 -17.90
C LYS A 112 17.46 5.97 -18.24
N PHE A 113 16.24 6.22 -17.74
CA PHE A 113 15.51 7.45 -17.97
C PHE A 113 16.26 8.68 -17.46
N ARG A 114 16.76 8.66 -16.22
CA ARG A 114 17.52 9.78 -15.65
C ARG A 114 18.84 10.08 -16.37
N LYS A 115 19.44 9.10 -17.05
CA LYS A 115 20.62 9.36 -17.91
C LYS A 115 20.28 10.11 -19.18
N GLN A 116 19.09 9.88 -19.74
CA GLN A 116 18.63 10.51 -20.97
C GLN A 116 17.94 11.87 -20.71
N HIS A 117 17.29 12.00 -19.55
CA HIS A 117 16.48 13.15 -19.15
C HIS A 117 16.84 13.61 -17.72
N PRO A 118 18.07 14.11 -17.51
CA PRO A 118 18.55 14.52 -16.19
C PRO A 118 17.77 15.72 -15.62
N GLU A 119 17.13 16.50 -16.48
CA GLU A 119 16.34 17.68 -16.13
C GLU A 119 14.94 17.32 -15.62
N ILE A 120 14.45 16.11 -15.89
CA ILE A 120 13.10 15.69 -15.48
C ILE A 120 13.16 15.06 -14.08
N LYS A 121 12.49 15.70 -13.14
CA LYS A 121 12.22 15.09 -11.83
C LYS A 121 11.22 13.96 -12.00
N VAL A 122 11.45 12.83 -11.32
CA VAL A 122 10.50 11.71 -11.32
C VAL A 122 10.07 11.45 -9.90
N ASP A 123 8.76 11.48 -9.67
CA ASP A 123 8.12 11.08 -8.44
C ASP A 123 7.41 9.73 -8.65
N VAL A 124 7.54 8.82 -7.70
CA VAL A 124 6.98 7.46 -7.82
C VAL A 124 5.98 7.21 -6.70
N LEU A 125 4.76 6.85 -7.10
CA LEU A 125 3.70 6.40 -6.22
C LEU A 125 3.60 4.87 -6.29
N VAL A 126 3.84 4.19 -5.16
CA VAL A 126 3.72 2.73 -5.08
C VAL A 126 2.44 2.39 -4.32
N GLN A 127 1.47 1.84 -5.03
CA GLN A 127 0.16 1.46 -4.47
C GLN A 127 -0.42 0.23 -5.19
N GLY A 128 -1.59 -0.23 -4.75
CA GLY A 128 -2.38 -1.32 -5.35
C GLY A 128 -3.46 -0.80 -6.31
N SER A 129 -4.71 -1.18 -6.04
CA SER A 129 -5.90 -0.80 -6.83
C SER A 129 -6.16 0.70 -6.86
N GLU A 130 -5.68 1.46 -5.89
CA GLU A 130 -5.83 2.92 -5.80
C GLU A 130 -5.10 3.68 -6.92
N LEU A 131 -4.23 3.02 -7.70
CA LEU A 131 -3.54 3.63 -8.84
C LEU A 131 -4.50 4.10 -9.93
N ALA A 132 -5.62 3.39 -10.12
CA ALA A 132 -6.67 3.81 -11.06
C ALA A 132 -7.26 5.17 -10.64
N ALA A 133 -7.62 5.33 -9.36
CA ALA A 133 -8.10 6.60 -8.82
C ALA A 133 -7.02 7.70 -8.89
N ALA A 134 -5.76 7.36 -8.60
CA ALA A 134 -4.65 8.30 -8.68
C ALA A 134 -4.43 8.83 -10.12
N LEU A 135 -4.65 7.98 -11.14
CA LEU A 135 -4.57 8.36 -12.53
C LEU A 135 -5.79 9.21 -12.94
N GLU A 136 -7.00 8.85 -12.48
CA GLU A 136 -8.22 9.61 -12.74
C GLU A 136 -8.16 11.02 -12.14
N GLU A 137 -7.60 11.16 -10.94
CA GLU A 137 -7.44 12.41 -10.19
C GLU A 137 -6.20 13.23 -10.61
N ASP A 138 -5.48 12.84 -11.67
CA ASP A 138 -4.24 13.48 -12.14
C ASP A 138 -3.11 13.56 -11.09
N ARG A 139 -3.16 12.72 -10.03
CA ARG A 139 -2.07 12.59 -9.05
C ARG A 139 -0.84 11.93 -9.65
N ILE A 140 -1.03 11.10 -10.69
CA ILE A 140 0.02 10.52 -11.54
C ILE A 140 -0.35 10.73 -13.01
N GLN A 141 0.63 10.80 -13.90
CA GLN A 141 0.42 10.90 -15.35
C GLN A 141 0.47 9.53 -16.03
N VAL A 142 1.22 8.60 -15.44
CA VAL A 142 1.49 7.27 -16.00
C VAL A 142 1.33 6.24 -14.90
N ALA A 143 0.64 5.13 -15.19
CA ALA A 143 0.59 3.98 -14.29
C ALA A 143 1.14 2.73 -14.97
N ILE A 144 2.02 1.99 -14.30
CA ILE A 144 2.47 0.67 -14.75
C ILE A 144 1.65 -0.36 -13.96
N VAL A 145 0.63 -0.91 -14.61
CA VAL A 145 -0.42 -1.71 -14.00
C VAL A 145 -0.84 -2.86 -14.91
N ASP A 146 -1.70 -3.75 -14.40
CA ASP A 146 -2.34 -4.76 -15.23
C ASP A 146 -3.59 -4.23 -15.95
N GLU A 147 -4.12 -5.07 -16.84
CA GLU A 147 -5.31 -4.78 -17.64
C GLU A 147 -6.57 -4.54 -16.81
N ASN A 148 -6.67 -5.15 -15.61
CA ASN A 148 -7.82 -4.97 -14.73
C ASN A 148 -7.82 -3.59 -14.07
N CYS A 149 -6.68 -3.16 -13.56
CA CYS A 149 -6.48 -1.84 -12.98
C CYS A 149 -6.55 -0.73 -14.04
N ALA A 150 -6.21 -1.05 -15.30
CA ALA A 150 -6.21 -0.09 -16.41
C ALA A 150 -7.59 0.12 -17.06
N ARG A 151 -8.66 -0.50 -16.57
CA ARG A 151 -9.99 -0.35 -17.17
C ARG A 151 -10.44 1.10 -17.18
N GLY A 152 -10.85 1.59 -18.35
CA GLY A 152 -11.28 2.98 -18.54
C GLY A 152 -10.16 3.93 -19.00
N PHE A 153 -8.91 3.47 -19.05
CA PHE A 153 -7.75 4.23 -19.51
C PHE A 153 -7.22 3.74 -20.87
N GLN A 154 -6.45 4.57 -21.53
CA GLN A 154 -5.64 4.11 -22.65
C GLN A 154 -4.50 3.26 -22.12
N TRP A 155 -4.51 1.97 -22.45
CA TRP A 155 -3.54 1.00 -21.94
C TRP A 155 -2.75 0.33 -23.06
N THR A 156 -1.43 0.29 -22.88
CA THR A 156 -0.50 -0.36 -23.80
C THR A 156 0.20 -1.51 -23.09
N PRO A 157 0.02 -2.78 -23.52
CA PRO A 157 0.71 -3.91 -22.93
C PRO A 157 2.21 -3.82 -23.16
N LEU A 158 2.99 -4.20 -22.15
CA LEU A 158 4.46 -4.23 -22.18
C LEU A 158 5.02 -5.64 -22.06
N THR A 159 4.51 -6.43 -21.11
CA THR A 159 5.07 -7.74 -20.77
C THR A 159 4.05 -8.60 -20.04
N ASP A 160 4.26 -9.91 -20.10
CA ASP A 160 3.55 -10.88 -19.28
C ASP A 160 4.46 -11.27 -18.09
N ALA A 161 3.95 -11.10 -16.88
CA ALA A 161 4.60 -11.50 -15.64
C ALA A 161 4.08 -12.89 -15.25
N PRO A 162 4.91 -13.94 -15.28
CA PRO A 162 4.49 -15.28 -14.90
C PRO A 162 3.98 -15.32 -13.46
N LEU A 163 2.91 -16.09 -13.21
CA LEU A 163 2.48 -16.47 -11.87
C LEU A 163 3.18 -17.76 -11.48
N VAL A 164 3.69 -17.80 -10.27
CA VAL A 164 4.42 -18.94 -9.73
C VAL A 164 3.91 -19.31 -8.35
N ALA A 165 3.94 -20.59 -8.02
CA ALA A 165 3.71 -21.05 -6.66
C ALA A 165 4.90 -20.70 -5.77
N VAL A 166 4.62 -20.27 -4.55
CA VAL A 166 5.61 -20.00 -3.51
C VAL A 166 5.31 -20.83 -2.27
N THR A 167 6.33 -21.49 -1.73
CA THR A 167 6.25 -22.35 -0.55
C THR A 167 7.40 -22.04 0.40
N PRO A 168 7.33 -22.45 1.69
CA PRO A 168 8.48 -22.46 2.55
C PRO A 168 9.64 -23.25 1.93
N LEU A 169 10.89 -22.91 2.28
CA LEU A 169 12.07 -23.59 1.75
C LEU A 169 12.12 -25.09 2.05
N ASP A 170 11.68 -25.48 3.22
CA ASP A 170 11.65 -26.85 3.75
C ASP A 170 10.34 -27.59 3.44
N PHE A 171 9.51 -27.04 2.56
CA PHE A 171 8.24 -27.66 2.20
C PHE A 171 8.48 -29.02 1.52
N PRO A 172 7.74 -30.08 1.91
CA PRO A 172 8.09 -31.47 1.56
C PRO A 172 7.82 -31.87 0.11
N TRP A 173 7.48 -30.93 -0.76
CA TRP A 173 7.22 -31.21 -2.17
C TRP A 173 8.53 -31.28 -2.97
N THR A 174 8.57 -32.27 -3.89
CA THR A 174 9.72 -32.51 -4.77
C THR A 174 9.37 -32.27 -6.24
N GLU A 175 8.12 -31.92 -6.53
CA GLU A 175 7.61 -31.68 -7.87
C GLU A 175 8.33 -30.53 -8.57
N GLU A 176 8.60 -30.69 -9.87
CA GLU A 176 9.18 -29.62 -10.71
C GLU A 176 8.14 -28.61 -11.15
N THR A 177 6.87 -29.02 -11.25
CA THR A 177 5.70 -28.15 -11.52
C THR A 177 4.54 -28.56 -10.64
N ILE A 178 3.60 -27.64 -10.40
CA ILE A 178 2.44 -27.92 -9.53
C ILE A 178 1.16 -27.36 -10.11
N SER A 179 0.05 -28.10 -9.91
CA SER A 179 -1.28 -27.61 -10.28
C SER A 179 -1.85 -26.67 -9.21
N LEU A 180 -2.65 -25.71 -9.65
CA LEU A 180 -3.36 -24.82 -8.73
C LEU A 180 -4.27 -25.60 -7.77
N ALA A 181 -4.93 -26.66 -8.27
CA ALA A 181 -5.78 -27.54 -7.47
C ALA A 181 -5.00 -28.25 -6.34
N ARG A 182 -3.74 -28.61 -6.58
CA ARG A 182 -2.87 -29.24 -5.57
C ARG A 182 -2.44 -28.23 -4.52
N LEU A 183 -2.10 -27.00 -4.93
CA LEU A 183 -1.77 -25.91 -4.03
C LEU A 183 -2.91 -25.58 -3.05
N MET A 184 -4.15 -25.58 -3.53
CA MET A 184 -5.33 -25.27 -2.71
C MET A 184 -5.66 -26.34 -1.65
N GLN A 185 -4.98 -27.48 -1.65
CA GLN A 185 -5.09 -28.48 -0.57
C GLN A 185 -4.27 -28.12 0.68
N GLU A 186 -3.38 -27.14 0.55
CA GLU A 186 -2.55 -26.63 1.64
C GLU A 186 -3.16 -25.33 2.20
N PRO A 187 -2.73 -24.88 3.39
CA PRO A 187 -3.08 -23.56 3.89
C PRO A 187 -2.66 -22.49 2.86
N PHE A 188 -3.65 -21.90 2.18
CA PHE A 188 -3.41 -20.95 1.10
C PHE A 188 -3.49 -19.51 1.64
N LEU A 189 -2.45 -18.74 1.38
CA LEU A 189 -2.36 -17.33 1.73
C LEU A 189 -2.69 -16.49 0.51
N SER A 190 -3.68 -15.60 0.64
CA SER A 190 -4.03 -14.69 -0.44
C SER A 190 -4.40 -13.30 0.07
N CYS A 191 -4.29 -12.31 -0.81
CA CYS A 191 -4.87 -11.00 -0.63
C CYS A 191 -6.06 -10.86 -1.59
N PRO A 192 -7.22 -10.35 -1.15
CA PRO A 192 -8.43 -10.25 -1.99
C PRO A 192 -8.23 -9.51 -3.32
N GLU A 193 -7.25 -8.62 -3.40
CA GLU A 193 -6.93 -7.86 -4.63
C GLU A 193 -5.84 -8.50 -5.49
N GLN A 194 -5.36 -9.70 -5.14
CA GLN A 194 -4.35 -10.37 -5.94
C GLN A 194 -4.89 -10.84 -7.28
N TYR A 195 -4.04 -10.74 -8.31
CA TYR A 195 -4.39 -11.17 -9.67
C TYR A 195 -4.78 -12.66 -9.76
N VAL A 196 -4.24 -13.50 -8.87
CA VAL A 196 -4.57 -14.93 -8.81
C VAL A 196 -6.02 -15.21 -8.41
N GLU A 197 -6.67 -14.29 -7.68
CA GLU A 197 -8.04 -14.48 -7.18
C GLU A 197 -9.05 -14.85 -8.27
N GLN A 198 -8.87 -14.33 -9.48
CA GLN A 198 -9.76 -14.66 -10.62
C GLN A 198 -9.68 -16.14 -11.06
N TYR A 199 -8.66 -16.87 -10.61
CA TYR A 199 -8.45 -18.29 -10.93
C TYR A 199 -8.81 -19.22 -9.77
N LEU A 200 -9.12 -18.68 -8.59
CA LEU A 200 -9.45 -19.46 -7.40
C LEU A 200 -10.96 -19.71 -7.31
N PRO A 201 -11.39 -20.93 -6.96
CA PRO A 201 -12.78 -21.19 -6.58
C PRO A 201 -13.19 -20.31 -5.38
N ALA A 202 -14.44 -19.88 -5.35
CA ALA A 202 -14.96 -18.97 -4.30
C ALA A 202 -14.94 -19.60 -2.90
N ASP A 203 -14.96 -20.94 -2.80
CA ASP A 203 -14.98 -21.73 -1.58
C ASP A 203 -13.58 -22.22 -1.17
N THR A 204 -12.50 -21.73 -1.81
CA THR A 204 -11.13 -22.11 -1.46
C THR A 204 -10.83 -21.71 -0.01
N PRO A 205 -10.49 -22.65 0.90
CA PRO A 205 -10.06 -22.33 2.25
C PRO A 205 -8.77 -21.52 2.20
N ARG A 206 -8.77 -20.34 2.82
CA ARG A 206 -7.60 -19.45 2.77
C ARG A 206 -7.47 -18.59 4.02
N LEU A 207 -6.25 -18.21 4.32
CA LEU A 207 -5.96 -17.12 5.22
C LEU A 207 -5.88 -15.82 4.40
N GLU A 208 -6.89 -14.98 4.54
CA GLU A 208 -6.90 -13.67 3.88
C GLU A 208 -5.95 -12.71 4.59
N VAL A 209 -5.09 -12.09 3.80
CA VAL A 209 -4.12 -11.10 4.29
C VAL A 209 -4.48 -9.75 3.68
N THR A 210 -4.89 -8.81 4.51
CA THR A 210 -5.08 -7.43 4.06
C THR A 210 -3.71 -6.74 4.03
N ALA A 211 -3.13 -6.68 2.86
CA ALA A 211 -1.82 -6.07 2.65
C ALA A 211 -1.81 -5.26 1.35
N SER A 212 -1.03 -4.19 1.33
CA SER A 212 -0.85 -3.34 0.14
C SER A 212 0.19 -3.89 -0.85
N ASP A 213 0.93 -4.95 -0.47
CA ASP A 213 1.91 -5.60 -1.33
C ASP A 213 2.09 -7.09 -1.00
N ASP A 214 2.69 -7.82 -1.95
CA ASP A 214 2.97 -9.26 -1.83
C ASP A 214 4.07 -9.58 -0.81
N GLY A 215 4.81 -8.60 -0.29
CA GLY A 215 5.91 -8.82 0.64
C GLY A 215 5.44 -9.38 1.98
N ALA A 216 4.26 -8.98 2.45
CA ALA A 216 3.66 -9.54 3.65
C ALA A 216 3.35 -11.04 3.47
N ILE A 217 2.77 -11.42 2.32
CA ILE A 217 2.48 -12.82 1.99
C ILE A 217 3.77 -13.63 1.88
N LEU A 218 4.78 -13.11 1.18
CA LEU A 218 6.09 -13.76 1.04
C LEU A 218 6.75 -14.02 2.41
N SER A 219 6.68 -13.04 3.32
CA SER A 219 7.20 -13.19 4.68
C SER A 219 6.44 -14.25 5.49
N MET A 220 5.12 -14.34 5.33
CA MET A 220 4.29 -15.35 5.98
C MET A 220 4.56 -16.75 5.40
N VAL A 221 4.72 -16.87 4.06
CA VAL A 221 5.13 -18.13 3.42
C VAL A 221 6.50 -18.54 3.92
N ALA A 222 7.48 -17.65 3.95
CA ALA A 222 8.82 -17.93 4.48
C ALA A 222 8.77 -18.37 5.95
N GLY A 223 7.83 -17.84 6.73
CA GLY A 223 7.57 -18.25 8.12
C GLY A 223 6.81 -19.57 8.27
N GLY A 224 6.50 -20.29 7.19
CA GLY A 224 5.84 -21.61 7.24
C GLY A 224 4.32 -21.58 7.47
N LEU A 225 3.64 -20.43 7.28
CA LEU A 225 2.20 -20.32 7.52
C LEU A 225 1.35 -20.92 6.39
N GLY A 226 1.96 -21.25 5.25
CA GLY A 226 1.26 -21.85 4.12
C GLY A 226 1.95 -21.60 2.80
N VAL A 227 1.18 -21.68 1.72
CA VAL A 227 1.63 -21.52 0.33
C VAL A 227 0.86 -20.38 -0.35
N SER A 228 1.35 -19.87 -1.46
CA SER A 228 0.65 -18.84 -2.25
C SER A 228 0.99 -18.95 -3.74
N VAL A 229 0.30 -18.15 -4.57
CA VAL A 229 0.64 -17.91 -5.97
C VAL A 229 0.82 -16.42 -6.18
N LEU A 230 1.99 -16.02 -6.62
CA LEU A 230 2.38 -14.63 -6.79
C LEU A 230 2.99 -14.39 -8.18
N SER A 231 3.06 -13.13 -8.58
CA SER A 231 3.86 -12.76 -9.74
C SER A 231 5.34 -13.03 -9.49
N ALA A 232 6.06 -13.55 -10.46
CA ALA A 232 7.51 -13.74 -10.39
C ALA A 232 8.26 -12.43 -10.05
N TYR A 233 7.69 -11.28 -10.41
CA TYR A 233 8.28 -9.98 -10.07
C TYR A 233 8.16 -9.61 -8.58
N SER A 234 7.23 -10.23 -7.87
CA SER A 234 7.09 -10.04 -6.41
C SER A 234 8.24 -10.67 -5.62
N LEU A 235 8.97 -11.60 -6.24
CA LEU A 235 10.06 -12.34 -5.60
C LEU A 235 11.35 -11.54 -5.42
N ALA A 236 11.46 -10.36 -6.06
CA ALA A 236 12.67 -9.53 -5.95
C ALA A 236 12.97 -9.20 -4.47
N GLY A 237 14.12 -9.68 -4.00
CA GLY A 237 14.56 -9.59 -2.60
C GLY A 237 14.15 -10.75 -1.69
N TYR A 238 13.45 -11.76 -2.23
CA TYR A 238 12.99 -12.95 -1.48
C TYR A 238 13.52 -14.27 -2.05
N GLU A 239 14.43 -14.24 -3.01
CA GLU A 239 14.90 -15.39 -3.82
C GLU A 239 15.43 -16.56 -2.96
N ASN A 240 15.96 -16.27 -1.77
CA ASN A 240 16.53 -17.27 -0.85
C ASN A 240 15.65 -17.49 0.40
N GLN A 241 14.42 -16.97 0.44
CA GLN A 241 13.56 -17.06 1.61
C GLN A 241 12.37 -17.98 1.38
N VAL A 242 12.02 -18.20 0.11
CA VAL A 242 10.91 -19.06 -0.30
C VAL A 242 11.38 -19.97 -1.44
N ARG A 243 10.71 -21.12 -1.58
CA ARG A 243 10.88 -21.98 -2.73
C ARG A 243 9.86 -21.60 -3.79
N VAL A 244 10.30 -21.53 -5.04
CA VAL A 244 9.48 -21.18 -6.21
C VAL A 244 9.25 -22.40 -7.06
N ILE A 245 7.99 -22.69 -7.40
CA ILE A 245 7.61 -23.84 -8.23
C ILE A 245 6.74 -23.31 -9.38
N PRO A 246 7.09 -23.57 -10.65
CA PRO A 246 6.25 -23.22 -11.78
C PRO A 246 4.89 -23.92 -11.73
N LEU A 247 3.85 -23.25 -12.20
CA LEU A 247 2.53 -23.88 -12.38
C LEU A 247 2.57 -24.81 -13.60
N ASP A 248 1.89 -25.97 -13.50
CA ASP A 248 1.76 -26.94 -14.60
C ASP A 248 0.96 -26.36 -15.78
N GLN A 249 -0.03 -25.51 -15.49
CA GLN A 249 -0.71 -24.65 -16.45
C GLN A 249 -0.17 -23.23 -16.29
N PRO A 250 0.67 -22.74 -17.22
CA PRO A 250 1.23 -21.41 -17.12
C PRO A 250 0.15 -20.33 -17.06
N LEU A 251 0.17 -19.56 -16.00
CA LEU A 251 -0.63 -18.35 -15.83
C LEU A 251 0.28 -17.13 -15.84
N SER A 252 -0.20 -16.03 -16.36
CA SER A 252 0.55 -14.77 -16.35
C SER A 252 -0.36 -13.59 -16.07
N ARG A 253 0.22 -12.57 -15.45
CA ARG A 253 -0.38 -11.26 -15.27
C ARG A 253 0.17 -10.35 -16.37
N ARG A 254 -0.72 -9.87 -17.25
CA ARG A 254 -0.31 -8.94 -18.29
C ARG A 254 -0.11 -7.55 -17.70
N LEU A 255 1.08 -6.99 -17.84
CA LEU A 255 1.45 -5.67 -17.37
C LEU A 255 1.61 -4.71 -18.52
N GLY A 256 1.25 -3.46 -18.32
CA GLY A 256 1.32 -2.42 -19.32
C GLY A 256 1.33 -1.03 -18.72
N VAL A 257 1.38 -0.04 -19.59
CA VAL A 257 1.31 1.38 -19.23
C VAL A 257 -0.11 1.88 -19.47
N ALA A 258 -0.71 2.47 -18.46
CA ALA A 258 -1.97 3.18 -18.52
C ALA A 258 -1.75 4.69 -18.44
N VAL A 259 -2.46 5.43 -19.26
CA VAL A 259 -2.52 6.90 -19.27
C VAL A 259 -3.97 7.34 -19.49
N LYS A 260 -4.32 8.54 -19.04
CA LYS A 260 -5.59 9.14 -19.44
C LYS A 260 -5.63 9.30 -20.96
N ALA A 261 -6.77 9.01 -21.56
CA ALA A 261 -6.98 9.37 -22.97
C ALA A 261 -6.89 10.89 -23.09
N MET A 262 -6.04 11.36 -23.99
CA MET A 262 -6.08 12.79 -24.35
C MET A 262 -7.40 13.09 -25.05
N PRO A 263 -8.06 14.20 -24.73
CA PRO A 263 -9.32 14.61 -25.35
C PRO A 263 -9.19 14.86 -26.83
#